data_a013896d76de68b1f3002f44e7a291b5
#
_entry.id   a013896d76de68b1f3002f44e7a291b5
#
_cell.length_a   1.000
_cell.length_b   1.000
_cell.length_c   1.000
_cell.angle_alpha   90.00
_cell.angle_beta   90.00
_cell.angle_gamma   90.00
#
_symmetry.space_group_name_H-M   'P 1'
#
loop_
_entity.id
_entity.type
_entity.pdbx_description
1 polymer ?
#
loop_
_entity_poly.entity_id
_entity_poly.type
_entity_poly.pdbx_seq_one_letter_code
_entity_poly.pdbx_strand_id
1 'polypeptide(L)'
;MLLSCLWILTACNSEDLSYDIEYTPIHPLGGQYTVTVSRNGAVVAEHVDCFLANTSDYDTDKCWIRIGAYNSTNTPGDAAKSYFINGKISCSVPELSFSGADVMNLAGNVASSEETFTVTDGKLELNGATAPSGTIADKISFTYTTTVDPGATYTVEGYRYTGWTED
;
A
#
# COMPACT_ATOMS: atom_id res chain seq x y z
N MET A 1 26.30 -59.89 31.33
CA MET A 1 27.07 -58.72 30.87
C MET A 1 26.17 -57.98 29.90
N LEU A 2 25.43 -57.01 30.44
CA LEU A 2 24.52 -56.17 29.62
C LEU A 2 25.28 -54.88 29.23
N LEU A 3 25.50 -54.72 27.92
CA LEU A 3 26.09 -53.52 27.34
C LEU A 3 24.99 -52.49 27.12
N SER A 4 24.93 -51.46 27.99
CA SER A 4 24.02 -50.30 27.84
C SER A 4 24.57 -49.32 26.79
N CYS A 5 23.96 -49.25 25.60
CA CYS A 5 24.27 -48.22 24.63
C CYS A 5 23.59 -46.93 25.04
N LEU A 6 24.41 -46.02 25.57
CA LEU A 6 24.00 -44.63 25.86
C LEU A 6 24.02 -43.83 24.55
N TRP A 7 22.83 -43.56 23.98
CA TRP A 7 22.69 -42.64 22.88
C TRP A 7 22.78 -41.20 23.42
N ILE A 8 23.89 -40.53 23.13
CA ILE A 8 24.03 -39.12 23.36
C ILE A 8 23.27 -38.41 22.24
N LEU A 9 22.09 -37.89 22.58
CA LEU A 9 21.38 -36.92 21.73
C LEU A 9 22.17 -35.63 21.82
N THR A 10 23.03 -35.35 20.84
CA THR A 10 23.52 -34.00 20.61
C THR A 10 22.33 -33.15 20.14
N ALA A 11 21.71 -32.44 21.06
CA ALA A 11 20.82 -31.37 20.72
C ALA A 11 21.59 -30.40 19.79
N CYS A 12 21.04 -30.11 18.62
CA CYS A 12 21.54 -29.04 17.80
C CYS A 12 21.63 -27.79 18.68
N ASN A 13 22.85 -27.32 18.88
CA ASN A 13 23.05 -25.95 19.31
C ASN A 13 22.39 -25.09 18.20
N SER A 14 21.25 -24.49 18.52
CA SER A 14 20.80 -23.33 17.79
C SER A 14 21.82 -22.24 18.11
N GLU A 15 22.90 -22.17 17.31
CA GLU A 15 23.64 -20.93 17.22
C GLU A 15 22.59 -19.86 16.93
N ASP A 16 22.56 -18.83 17.74
CA ASP A 16 21.72 -17.64 17.50
C ASP A 16 22.10 -17.09 16.11
N LEU A 17 21.43 -17.60 15.09
CA LEU A 17 21.46 -17.00 13.78
C LEU A 17 20.68 -15.70 13.94
N SER A 18 21.37 -14.62 14.30
CA SER A 18 20.83 -13.28 14.18
C SER A 18 20.65 -13.02 12.68
N TYR A 19 19.47 -13.29 12.19
CA TYR A 19 19.09 -12.87 10.85
C TYR A 19 18.88 -11.35 10.91
N ASP A 20 19.77 -10.61 10.29
CA ASP A 20 19.51 -9.21 9.99
C ASP A 20 18.32 -9.17 9.04
N ILE A 21 17.22 -8.59 9.50
CA ILE A 21 16.04 -8.42 8.67
C ILE A 21 16.37 -7.34 7.64
N GLU A 22 16.51 -7.76 6.40
CA GLU A 22 16.71 -6.83 5.29
C GLU A 22 15.34 -6.29 4.86
N TYR A 23 15.11 -5.02 5.10
CA TYR A 23 13.90 -4.33 4.69
C TYR A 23 13.99 -3.86 3.24
N THR A 24 12.84 -3.75 2.60
CA THR A 24 12.76 -3.15 1.26
C THR A 24 13.10 -1.65 1.31
N PRO A 25 13.60 -1.05 0.20
CA PRO A 25 14.05 0.35 0.18
C PRO A 25 13.02 1.37 0.67
N ILE A 26 11.72 1.11 0.46
CA ILE A 26 10.65 2.01 0.88
C ILE A 26 10.00 1.61 2.22
N HIS A 27 10.60 0.68 2.99
CA HIS A 27 10.08 0.38 4.33
C HIS A 27 10.25 1.62 5.25
N PRO A 28 9.24 2.00 6.05
CA PRO A 28 7.98 1.31 6.32
C PRO A 28 6.78 1.73 5.43
N LEU A 29 6.97 2.61 4.43
CA LEU A 29 5.88 3.05 3.54
C LEU A 29 5.23 1.89 2.77
N GLY A 30 6.04 0.95 2.29
CA GLY A 30 5.58 -0.19 1.48
C GLY A 30 4.62 -1.10 2.23
N GLY A 31 3.57 -1.56 1.56
CA GLY A 31 2.61 -2.52 2.10
C GLY A 31 1.24 -2.44 1.45
N GLN A 32 0.33 -3.27 1.96
CA GLN A 32 -1.08 -3.26 1.65
C GLN A 32 -1.84 -2.52 2.75
N TYR A 33 -2.82 -1.74 2.34
CA TYR A 33 -3.70 -0.95 3.21
C TYR A 33 -5.15 -1.20 2.81
N THR A 34 -6.04 -1.23 3.79
CA THR A 34 -7.50 -1.20 3.61
C THR A 34 -7.95 0.24 3.74
N VAL A 35 -8.55 0.79 2.70
CA VAL A 35 -8.87 2.23 2.65
C VAL A 35 -10.32 2.51 2.30
N THR A 36 -10.77 3.68 2.74
CA THR A 36 -12.01 4.33 2.29
C THR A 36 -11.67 5.43 1.30
N VAL A 37 -12.38 5.47 0.19
CA VAL A 37 -12.24 6.49 -0.84
C VAL A 37 -13.46 7.39 -0.82
N SER A 38 -13.24 8.70 -0.69
CA SER A 38 -14.27 9.72 -0.76
C SER A 38 -14.04 10.63 -1.97
N ARG A 39 -15.11 10.96 -2.69
CA ARG A 39 -15.13 11.89 -3.83
C ARG A 39 -15.86 13.16 -3.41
N ASN A 40 -15.17 14.29 -3.43
CA ASN A 40 -15.72 15.58 -3.00
C ASN A 40 -16.41 15.52 -1.62
N GLY A 41 -15.83 14.75 -0.69
CA GLY A 41 -16.33 14.56 0.67
C GLY A 41 -17.41 13.48 0.84
N ALA A 42 -17.91 12.87 -0.24
CA ALA A 42 -18.86 11.75 -0.17
C ALA A 42 -18.13 10.41 -0.37
N VAL A 43 -18.36 9.44 0.51
CA VAL A 43 -17.79 8.09 0.38
C VAL A 43 -18.31 7.43 -0.89
N VAL A 44 -17.41 6.94 -1.74
CA VAL A 44 -17.71 6.21 -2.99
C VAL A 44 -17.28 4.75 -2.95
N ALA A 45 -16.35 4.40 -2.08
CA ALA A 45 -15.93 3.01 -1.88
C ALA A 45 -15.31 2.83 -0.49
N GLU A 46 -15.57 1.69 0.14
CA GLU A 46 -15.02 1.27 1.43
C GLU A 46 -14.33 -0.09 1.29
N HIS A 47 -13.42 -0.38 2.19
CA HIS A 47 -12.63 -1.62 2.22
C HIS A 47 -11.92 -1.90 0.89
N VAL A 48 -11.38 -0.84 0.29
CA VAL A 48 -10.64 -0.95 -0.98
C VAL A 48 -9.17 -1.22 -0.69
N ASP A 49 -8.59 -2.12 -1.46
CA ASP A 49 -7.15 -2.35 -1.41
C ASP A 49 -6.37 -1.13 -1.93
N CYS A 50 -5.42 -0.67 -1.14
CA CYS A 50 -4.39 0.28 -1.56
C CYS A 50 -3.01 -0.32 -1.33
N PHE A 51 -2.13 -0.20 -2.31
CA PHE A 51 -0.77 -0.74 -2.23
C PHE A 51 0.26 0.37 -2.46
N LEU A 52 1.30 0.37 -1.61
CA LEU A 52 2.57 1.01 -1.91
C LEU A 52 3.61 -0.09 -2.08
N ALA A 53 4.27 -0.16 -3.24
CA ALA A 53 5.20 -1.23 -3.56
C ALA A 53 6.52 -0.68 -4.10
N ASN A 54 7.61 -1.43 -3.87
CA ASN A 54 8.91 -1.10 -4.45
C ASN A 54 8.85 -1.08 -5.98
N THR A 55 9.73 -0.29 -6.56
CA THR A 55 10.05 -0.38 -7.99
C THR A 55 10.95 -1.59 -8.26
N SER A 56 11.02 -2.03 -9.51
CA SER A 56 11.95 -3.09 -9.93
C SER A 56 13.42 -2.69 -9.78
N ASP A 57 13.69 -1.40 -9.78
CA ASP A 57 15.05 -0.84 -9.72
C ASP A 57 15.51 -0.61 -8.27
N TYR A 58 14.69 -1.00 -7.29
CA TYR A 58 14.95 -0.78 -5.85
C TYR A 58 15.22 0.69 -5.50
N ASP A 59 14.46 1.61 -6.13
CA ASP A 59 14.52 3.04 -5.83
C ASP A 59 14.22 3.31 -4.35
N THR A 60 14.92 4.26 -3.76
CA THR A 60 14.70 4.71 -2.38
C THR A 60 13.76 5.93 -2.28
N ASP A 61 13.50 6.56 -3.43
CA ASP A 61 12.73 7.81 -3.57
C ASP A 61 11.50 7.67 -4.48
N LYS A 62 11.20 6.44 -4.92
CA LYS A 62 10.06 6.12 -5.78
C LYS A 62 9.36 4.84 -5.33
N CYS A 63 8.06 4.81 -5.52
CA CYS A 63 7.25 3.62 -5.28
C CYS A 63 6.10 3.54 -6.29
N TRP A 64 5.53 2.37 -6.42
CA TRP A 64 4.23 2.19 -7.05
C TRP A 64 3.12 2.47 -6.06
N ILE A 65 2.09 3.21 -6.50
CA ILE A 65 0.81 3.32 -5.80
C ILE A 65 -0.28 2.68 -6.63
N ARG A 66 -1.20 1.94 -5.98
CA ARG A 66 -2.38 1.39 -6.62
C ARG A 66 -3.56 1.42 -5.68
N ILE A 67 -4.72 1.87 -6.17
CA ILE A 67 -6.03 1.71 -5.51
C ILE A 67 -6.86 0.75 -6.36
N GLY A 68 -7.43 -0.26 -5.72
CA GLY A 68 -8.24 -1.31 -6.33
C GLY A 68 -7.44 -2.56 -6.73
N ALA A 69 -8.12 -3.53 -7.31
CA ALA A 69 -7.51 -4.76 -7.79
C ALA A 69 -6.58 -4.50 -9.00
N TYR A 70 -5.70 -5.44 -9.28
CA TYR A 70 -4.72 -5.31 -10.37
C TYR A 70 -5.37 -5.03 -11.75
N ASN A 71 -6.56 -5.58 -11.97
CA ASN A 71 -7.31 -5.45 -13.21
C ASN A 71 -8.46 -4.42 -13.12
N SER A 72 -8.49 -3.60 -12.09
CA SER A 72 -9.47 -2.52 -11.98
C SER A 72 -9.25 -1.51 -13.09
N THR A 73 -10.34 -1.11 -13.75
CA THR A 73 -10.33 -0.13 -14.82
C THR A 73 -11.35 0.97 -14.56
N ASN A 74 -10.94 2.21 -14.82
CA ASN A 74 -11.81 3.36 -14.69
C ASN A 74 -12.93 3.37 -15.74
N THR A 75 -14.11 3.85 -15.33
CA THR A 75 -15.24 4.09 -16.24
C THR A 75 -15.60 5.58 -16.16
N PRO A 76 -15.23 6.38 -17.17
CA PRO A 76 -15.53 7.81 -17.15
C PRO A 76 -17.03 8.08 -16.96
N GLY A 77 -17.35 9.02 -16.07
CA GLY A 77 -18.73 9.39 -15.73
C GLY A 77 -19.42 8.49 -14.67
N ASP A 78 -18.77 7.41 -14.23
CA ASP A 78 -19.26 6.56 -13.14
C ASP A 78 -18.40 6.81 -11.89
N ALA A 79 -18.89 7.58 -10.94
CA ALA A 79 -18.16 7.94 -9.72
C ALA A 79 -17.73 6.72 -8.88
N ALA A 80 -18.49 5.62 -8.95
CA ALA A 80 -18.17 4.36 -8.26
C ALA A 80 -17.08 3.56 -8.97
N LYS A 81 -16.67 3.96 -10.17
CA LYS A 81 -15.68 3.27 -11.00
C LYS A 81 -14.65 4.21 -11.64
N SER A 82 -14.48 5.41 -11.11
CA SER A 82 -13.52 6.40 -11.65
C SER A 82 -12.43 6.77 -10.64
N TYR A 83 -12.32 6.01 -9.54
CA TYR A 83 -11.38 6.28 -8.45
C TYR A 83 -10.11 5.42 -8.51
N PHE A 84 -9.98 4.51 -9.45
CA PHE A 84 -8.82 3.64 -9.52
C PHE A 84 -7.59 4.40 -10.03
N ILE A 85 -6.47 4.23 -9.32
CA ILE A 85 -5.17 4.73 -9.76
C ILE A 85 -4.13 3.61 -9.70
N ASN A 86 -3.19 3.65 -10.62
CA ASN A 86 -2.02 2.77 -10.63
C ASN A 86 -0.88 3.48 -11.36
N GLY A 87 0.21 3.77 -10.67
CA GLY A 87 1.34 4.46 -11.28
C GLY A 87 2.54 4.60 -10.35
N LYS A 88 3.66 5.06 -10.90
CA LYS A 88 4.90 5.30 -10.17
C LYS A 88 4.95 6.73 -9.67
N ILE A 89 5.10 6.91 -8.36
CA ILE A 89 5.13 8.21 -7.67
C ILE A 89 6.45 8.40 -6.92
N SER A 90 6.73 9.62 -6.48
CA SER A 90 7.84 9.92 -5.57
C SER A 90 7.47 9.62 -4.13
N CYS A 91 8.44 9.20 -3.32
CA CYS A 91 8.28 9.00 -1.90
C CYS A 91 9.51 9.46 -1.11
N SER A 92 9.30 9.77 0.17
CA SER A 92 10.34 10.10 1.14
C SER A 92 10.17 9.20 2.36
N VAL A 93 11.03 8.21 2.49
CA VAL A 93 11.01 7.28 3.64
C VAL A 93 11.26 8.01 4.96
N PRO A 94 12.23 8.93 5.07
CA PRO A 94 12.45 9.68 6.32
C PRO A 94 11.27 10.53 6.77
N GLU A 95 10.49 11.05 5.81
CA GLU A 95 9.33 11.92 6.10
C GLU A 95 8.01 11.13 6.14
N LEU A 96 8.04 9.84 5.82
CA LEU A 96 6.86 8.99 5.69
C LEU A 96 5.80 9.61 4.77
N SER A 97 6.26 10.18 3.65
CA SER A 97 5.42 10.93 2.72
C SER A 97 5.57 10.44 1.29
N PHE A 98 4.58 10.75 0.45
CA PHE A 98 4.60 10.44 -0.96
C PHE A 98 3.74 11.43 -1.77
N SER A 99 4.08 11.63 -3.03
CA SER A 99 3.35 12.50 -3.96
C SER A 99 3.68 12.17 -5.41
N GLY A 100 2.88 12.68 -6.34
CA GLY A 100 3.14 12.54 -7.76
C GLY A 100 2.28 13.49 -8.55
N ALA A 101 2.85 14.19 -9.53
CA ALA A 101 2.13 15.10 -10.41
C ALA A 101 2.06 14.52 -11.82
N ASP A 102 0.88 14.58 -12.43
CA ASP A 102 0.62 14.15 -13.81
C ASP A 102 1.15 12.73 -14.12
N VAL A 103 0.98 11.83 -13.15
CA VAL A 103 1.44 10.44 -13.25
C VAL A 103 0.54 9.68 -14.22
N MET A 104 1.14 8.97 -15.17
CA MET A 104 0.39 8.07 -16.07
C MET A 104 -0.41 7.06 -15.26
N ASN A 105 -1.73 6.99 -15.52
CA ASN A 105 -2.62 6.07 -14.82
C ASN A 105 -2.75 4.74 -15.57
N LEU A 106 -2.14 3.69 -15.02
CA LEU A 106 -2.20 2.34 -15.58
C LEU A 106 -3.48 1.57 -15.17
N ALA A 107 -4.32 2.14 -14.29
CA ALA A 107 -5.66 1.61 -13.98
C ALA A 107 -6.70 2.04 -15.03
N GLY A 108 -6.30 2.80 -16.03
CA GLY A 108 -7.12 3.12 -17.19
C GLY A 108 -7.26 1.93 -18.14
N ASN A 109 -8.21 2.02 -19.03
CA ASN A 109 -8.24 1.14 -20.18
C ASN A 109 -6.93 1.38 -20.96
N VAL A 110 -6.12 0.35 -21.15
CA VAL A 110 -4.76 0.38 -21.76
C VAL A 110 -4.72 1.09 -23.12
N ALA A 111 -5.88 1.38 -23.70
CA ALA A 111 -6.02 2.13 -24.95
C ALA A 111 -5.92 3.65 -24.80
N SER A 112 -5.98 4.22 -23.58
CA SER A 112 -5.83 5.67 -23.38
C SER A 112 -4.57 5.95 -22.56
N SER A 113 -3.43 6.03 -23.25
CA SER A 113 -2.15 6.52 -22.70
C SER A 113 -2.19 7.98 -22.21
N GLU A 114 -3.37 8.58 -22.15
CA GLU A 114 -3.59 9.98 -21.81
C GLU A 114 -4.16 10.19 -20.41
N GLU A 115 -4.59 9.12 -19.74
CA GLU A 115 -5.10 9.24 -18.37
C GLU A 115 -3.95 9.47 -17.38
N THR A 116 -4.08 10.52 -16.58
CA THR A 116 -3.13 10.82 -15.51
C THR A 116 -3.85 11.05 -14.19
N PHE A 117 -3.07 10.98 -13.11
CA PHE A 117 -3.50 11.38 -11.78
C PHE A 117 -2.39 12.17 -11.07
N THR A 118 -2.82 12.99 -10.12
CA THR A 118 -1.91 13.76 -9.26
C THR A 118 -2.22 13.44 -7.81
N VAL A 119 -1.24 12.94 -7.06
CA VAL A 119 -1.33 12.68 -5.61
C VAL A 119 -0.68 13.82 -4.85
N THR A 120 -1.41 14.33 -3.85
CA THR A 120 -0.93 15.34 -2.91
C THR A 120 -1.13 14.89 -1.47
N ASP A 121 -0.34 15.46 -0.56
CA ASP A 121 -0.44 15.25 0.88
C ASP A 121 -0.39 13.78 1.34
N GLY A 122 0.30 12.94 0.54
CA GLY A 122 0.48 11.53 0.86
C GLY A 122 1.31 11.36 2.12
N LYS A 123 0.76 10.64 3.10
CA LYS A 123 1.39 10.43 4.40
C LYS A 123 1.10 9.07 4.99
N LEU A 124 2.13 8.51 5.65
CA LEU A 124 2.00 7.39 6.57
C LEU A 124 2.24 7.89 8.00
N GLU A 125 1.37 7.49 8.91
CA GLU A 125 1.49 7.73 10.34
C GLU A 125 1.61 6.38 11.05
N LEU A 126 2.79 6.13 11.63
CA LEU A 126 3.06 4.86 12.31
C LEU A 126 2.15 4.71 13.53
N ASN A 127 1.49 3.56 13.64
CA ASN A 127 0.51 3.28 14.71
C ASN A 127 -0.63 4.31 14.80
N GLY A 128 -0.93 5.01 13.71
CA GLY A 128 -1.89 6.11 13.66
C GLY A 128 -3.36 5.70 13.54
N ALA A 129 -3.65 4.41 13.45
CA ALA A 129 -5.00 3.89 13.33
C ALA A 129 -5.24 2.70 14.26
N THR A 130 -6.54 2.46 14.53
CA THR A 130 -7.01 1.22 15.14
C THR A 130 -7.94 0.54 14.14
N ALA A 131 -7.58 -0.64 13.70
CA ALA A 131 -8.40 -1.45 12.80
C ALA A 131 -9.68 -1.96 13.50
N PRO A 132 -10.73 -2.38 12.77
CA PRO A 132 -11.97 -2.93 13.35
C PRO A 132 -11.75 -4.07 14.33
N SER A 133 -10.74 -4.92 14.12
CA SER A 133 -10.32 -5.97 15.06
C SER A 133 -9.76 -5.45 16.39
N GLY A 134 -9.52 -4.14 16.53
CA GLY A 134 -8.84 -3.53 17.66
C GLY A 134 -7.31 -3.51 17.53
N THR A 135 -6.75 -4.02 16.45
CA THR A 135 -5.31 -4.01 16.20
C THR A 135 -4.82 -2.59 15.91
N ILE A 136 -3.74 -2.16 16.56
CA ILE A 136 -3.06 -0.91 16.23
C ILE A 136 -2.30 -1.10 14.93
N ALA A 137 -2.52 -0.22 13.98
CA ALA A 137 -1.93 -0.27 12.65
C ALA A 137 -1.46 1.11 12.18
N ASP A 138 -0.62 1.15 11.16
CA ASP A 138 -0.20 2.41 10.55
C ASP A 138 -1.36 3.00 9.76
N LYS A 139 -1.54 4.32 9.84
CA LYS A 139 -2.54 5.07 9.08
C LYS A 139 -1.94 5.59 7.79
N ILE A 140 -2.64 5.38 6.67
CA ILE A 140 -2.35 6.02 5.40
C ILE A 140 -3.40 7.08 5.09
N SER A 141 -2.97 8.22 4.56
CA SER A 141 -3.87 9.27 4.08
C SER A 141 -3.26 10.02 2.90
N PHE A 142 -4.08 10.40 1.93
CA PHE A 142 -3.68 11.25 0.80
C PHE A 142 -4.90 11.80 0.06
N THR A 143 -4.63 12.80 -0.77
CA THR A 143 -5.60 13.36 -1.70
C THR A 143 -5.10 13.17 -3.13
N TYR A 144 -6.01 12.97 -4.08
CA TYR A 144 -5.63 12.93 -5.49
C TYR A 144 -6.75 13.46 -6.41
N THR A 145 -6.33 13.84 -7.60
CA THR A 145 -7.20 14.17 -8.73
C THR A 145 -6.85 13.28 -9.91
N THR A 146 -7.79 13.08 -10.84
CA THR A 146 -7.56 12.26 -12.04
C THR A 146 -8.22 12.91 -13.24
N THR A 147 -7.63 12.72 -14.42
CA THR A 147 -8.21 13.19 -15.70
C THR A 147 -9.45 12.41 -16.11
N VAL A 148 -9.67 11.21 -15.55
CA VAL A 148 -10.88 10.40 -15.78
C VAL A 148 -12.13 11.07 -15.22
N ASP A 149 -12.00 11.82 -14.15
CA ASP A 149 -13.10 12.51 -13.45
C ASP A 149 -12.69 13.97 -13.18
N PRO A 150 -12.65 14.80 -14.23
CA PRO A 150 -12.15 16.16 -14.11
C PRO A 150 -13.01 17.02 -13.18
N GLY A 151 -12.34 17.75 -12.27
CA GLY A 151 -12.99 18.58 -11.28
C GLY A 151 -13.41 17.84 -9.99
N ALA A 152 -13.20 16.54 -9.91
CA ALA A 152 -13.34 15.79 -8.67
C ALA A 152 -12.01 15.75 -7.89
N THR A 153 -12.14 15.83 -6.56
CA THR A 153 -11.06 15.58 -5.61
C THR A 153 -11.39 14.33 -4.81
N TYR A 154 -10.47 13.40 -4.80
CA TYR A 154 -10.57 12.18 -4.03
C TYR A 154 -9.73 12.29 -2.77
N THR A 155 -10.28 11.88 -1.64
CA THR A 155 -9.57 11.74 -0.36
C THR A 155 -9.58 10.29 0.03
N VAL A 156 -8.42 9.78 0.44
CA VAL A 156 -8.20 8.40 0.85
C VAL A 156 -7.70 8.38 2.27
N GLU A 157 -8.33 7.59 3.10
CA GLU A 157 -7.88 7.30 4.46
C GLU A 157 -8.05 5.81 4.75
N GLY A 158 -7.13 5.25 5.51
CA GLY A 158 -7.20 3.86 5.89
C GLY A 158 -6.05 3.43 6.79
N TYR A 159 -5.92 2.13 6.95
CA TYR A 159 -4.94 1.51 7.84
C TYR A 159 -4.22 0.37 7.12
N ARG A 160 -3.03 0.05 7.59
CA ARG A 160 -2.26 -1.10 7.11
C ARG A 160 -3.06 -2.38 7.33
N TYR A 161 -3.18 -3.18 6.27
CA TYR A 161 -3.85 -4.47 6.34
C TYR A 161 -3.23 -5.36 7.43
N THR A 162 -4.06 -5.85 8.33
CA THR A 162 -3.63 -6.60 9.51
C THR A 162 -3.68 -8.11 9.32
N GLY A 163 -4.41 -8.58 8.32
CA GLY A 163 -4.64 -10.01 8.06
C GLY A 163 -5.83 -10.61 8.81
N TRP A 164 -6.53 -9.84 9.64
CA TRP A 164 -7.75 -10.29 10.29
C TRP A 164 -8.95 -10.17 9.36
N THR A 165 -9.89 -11.09 9.49
CA THR A 165 -11.11 -11.15 8.64
C THR A 165 -12.12 -10.06 8.94
N GLU A 166 -12.00 -9.41 10.09
CA GLU A 166 -12.83 -8.30 10.53
C GLU A 166 -12.40 -6.94 9.98
N ASP A 167 -11.20 -6.86 9.36
CA ASP A 167 -10.53 -5.62 8.93
C ASP A 167 -10.69 -5.33 7.44
#